data_901acc19fe970a09ef7875f6a77c94cc
#
_entry.id   901acc19fe970a09ef7875f6a77c94cc
#
_cell.length_a   1.000
_cell.length_b   1.000
_cell.length_c   1.000
_cell.angle_alpha   90.00
_cell.angle_beta   90.00
_cell.angle_gamma   90.00
#
_symmetry.space_group_name_H-M   'P 1'
#
loop_
_entity.id
_entity.type
_entity.pdbx_description
1 polymer ?
#
loop_
_entity_poly.entity_id
_entity_poly.type
_entity_poly.pdbx_seq_one_letter_code
_entity_poly.pdbx_strand_id
1 'polypeptide(L)'
;MTGPKRMRPESAEADPELTVSYVVEPERRMSELSVDRPQSAVTTGRRSARGNWHNRLRIGIMGGTFDPIHNGHLVAASEVSWVYDLDEVIFVPTGRPVFKLDKKVTNAEDRYLMTVIATASNPKFTVSRVDIDRPGVTYTIDTLRDIRAQYPDAELFFITGADAVAEIMQWKDANKMWELAHFVAVTRPGY
;
A
#
# COMPACT_ATOMS: atom_id res chain seq x y z
N MET A 1 32.32 -47.84 10.02
CA MET A 1 31.45 -46.87 10.73
C MET A 1 31.59 -45.54 10.02
N THR A 2 30.68 -45.24 9.10
CA THR A 2 30.62 -43.99 8.35
C THR A 2 29.42 -43.20 8.84
N GLY A 3 29.73 -42.05 9.48
CA GLY A 3 28.75 -41.14 10.04
C GLY A 3 27.96 -40.37 8.92
N PRO A 4 26.74 -39.91 9.19
CA PRO A 4 25.91 -39.28 8.19
C PRO A 4 26.40 -37.88 7.80
N LYS A 5 26.51 -37.67 6.49
CA LYS A 5 26.82 -36.39 5.86
C LYS A 5 25.70 -35.39 6.14
N ARG A 6 25.97 -34.27 6.83
CA ARG A 6 25.06 -33.15 6.97
C ARG A 6 24.86 -32.52 5.59
N MET A 7 23.64 -32.60 5.06
CA MET A 7 23.19 -31.76 3.96
C MET A 7 23.14 -30.31 4.45
N ARG A 8 23.80 -29.41 3.74
CA ARG A 8 23.59 -27.97 3.86
C ARG A 8 22.23 -27.65 3.23
N PRO A 9 21.40 -26.75 3.81
CA PRO A 9 20.23 -26.28 3.11
C PRO A 9 20.71 -25.48 1.89
N GLU A 10 20.11 -25.81 0.76
CA GLU A 10 20.22 -25.12 -0.51
C GLU A 10 19.77 -23.67 -0.30
N SER A 11 20.56 -22.72 -0.78
CA SER A 11 20.29 -21.28 -0.71
C SER A 11 18.92 -20.99 -1.27
N ALA A 12 18.02 -20.44 -0.43
CA ALA A 12 16.80 -19.82 -0.90
C ALA A 12 17.19 -18.71 -1.90
N GLU A 13 16.78 -18.85 -3.15
CA GLU A 13 16.83 -17.78 -4.14
C GLU A 13 16.08 -16.59 -3.57
N ALA A 14 16.76 -15.44 -3.49
CA ALA A 14 16.15 -14.20 -3.11
C ALA A 14 15.05 -13.86 -4.12
N ASP A 15 13.83 -13.63 -3.62
CA ASP A 15 12.74 -13.10 -4.42
C ASP A 15 13.20 -11.79 -5.10
N PRO A 16 12.87 -11.59 -6.38
CA PRO A 16 13.25 -10.37 -7.09
C PRO A 16 12.63 -9.16 -6.37
N GLU A 17 13.48 -8.23 -5.98
CA GLU A 17 13.14 -7.03 -5.21
C GLU A 17 12.00 -6.25 -5.85
N LEU A 18 10.90 -6.07 -5.11
CA LEU A 18 9.84 -5.14 -5.46
C LEU A 18 10.43 -3.72 -5.39
N THR A 19 10.49 -3.03 -6.52
CA THR A 19 11.00 -1.65 -6.55
C THR A 19 9.85 -0.68 -6.35
N VAL A 20 9.85 0.09 -5.25
CA VAL A 20 8.94 1.21 -5.04
C VAL A 20 9.43 2.38 -5.89
N SER A 21 8.70 2.70 -6.94
CA SER A 21 9.03 3.79 -7.86
C SER A 21 7.88 4.79 -7.92
N TYR A 22 8.15 6.03 -7.55
CA TYR A 22 7.35 7.25 -7.71
C TYR A 22 6.33 7.57 -6.61
N VAL A 23 6.62 8.69 -5.91
CA VAL A 23 5.65 9.54 -5.25
C VAL A 23 5.19 10.58 -6.25
N VAL A 24 3.90 10.68 -6.53
CA VAL A 24 3.34 11.81 -7.27
C VAL A 24 2.84 12.82 -6.24
N GLU A 25 3.61 13.87 -5.98
CA GLU A 25 3.18 15.00 -5.15
C GLU A 25 2.62 16.11 -6.04
N PRO A 26 1.51 16.77 -5.65
CA PRO A 26 0.83 17.74 -6.51
C PRO A 26 1.57 19.06 -6.74
N GLU A 27 2.61 19.41 -5.96
CA GLU A 27 3.26 20.73 -6.04
C GLU A 27 4.79 20.73 -5.81
N ARG A 28 5.56 19.93 -6.53
CA ARG A 28 6.96 20.28 -6.78
C ARG A 28 7.21 20.44 -8.27
N ARG A 29 7.64 21.64 -8.67
CA ARG A 29 8.04 21.93 -10.05
C ARG A 29 9.04 20.87 -10.52
N MET A 30 8.84 20.36 -11.73
CA MET A 30 9.66 19.34 -12.41
C MET A 30 11.15 19.68 -12.57
N SER A 31 11.68 20.73 -11.92
CA SER A 31 13.09 21.17 -12.03
C SER A 31 14.02 20.60 -10.96
N GLU A 32 13.54 19.79 -10.02
CA GLU A 32 14.36 19.26 -8.90
C GLU A 32 14.28 17.73 -8.72
N LEU A 33 14.09 16.99 -9.80
CA LEU A 33 14.25 15.54 -9.76
C LEU A 33 15.75 15.19 -9.89
N SER A 34 16.52 15.41 -8.83
CA SER A 34 17.80 14.73 -8.65
C SER A 34 17.52 13.35 -8.06
N VAL A 35 17.89 12.33 -8.81
CA VAL A 35 17.85 10.93 -8.37
C VAL A 35 19.02 10.72 -7.39
N ASP A 36 18.82 11.03 -6.12
CA ASP A 36 19.73 10.59 -5.07
C ASP A 36 19.38 9.16 -4.67
N ARG A 37 20.25 8.23 -5.07
CA ARG A 37 20.23 6.87 -4.54
C ARG A 37 20.48 6.92 -3.03
N PRO A 38 19.65 6.27 -2.18
CA PRO A 38 19.98 6.13 -0.79
C PRO A 38 21.22 5.21 -0.66
N GLN A 39 22.33 5.78 -0.23
CA GLN A 39 23.48 4.99 0.22
C GLN A 39 23.08 4.28 1.51
N SER A 40 23.31 2.96 1.55
CA SER A 40 23.13 2.12 2.71
C SER A 40 23.87 2.68 3.93
N ALA A 41 23.15 3.21 4.89
CA ALA A 41 23.64 3.53 6.21
C ALA A 41 22.93 2.66 7.26
N VAL A 42 23.59 1.57 7.62
CA VAL A 42 23.34 0.88 8.90
C VAL A 42 23.68 1.88 10.01
N THR A 43 22.70 2.41 10.69
CA THR A 43 22.93 3.19 11.91
C THR A 43 22.01 2.69 13.01
N THR A 44 22.63 1.96 13.93
CA THR A 44 22.11 1.61 15.26
C THR A 44 21.79 2.86 16.06
N GLY A 45 20.53 2.97 16.52
CA GLY A 45 20.15 3.62 17.75
C GLY A 45 20.37 5.12 17.87
N ARG A 46 19.27 5.87 17.81
CA ARG A 46 18.84 6.91 18.77
C ARG A 46 17.60 7.61 18.23
N ARG A 47 16.47 7.49 18.93
CA ARG A 47 15.38 8.45 18.81
C ARG A 47 15.93 9.82 19.20
N SER A 48 16.30 10.65 18.23
CA SER A 48 16.58 12.07 18.46
C SER A 48 15.29 12.86 18.37
N ALA A 49 15.12 13.81 19.29
CA ALA A 49 14.02 14.75 19.35
C ALA A 49 13.81 15.45 18.00
N ARG A 50 12.81 15.00 17.25
CA ARG A 50 12.35 15.66 16.02
C ARG A 50 11.27 16.67 16.43
N GLY A 51 11.36 17.86 15.87
CA GLY A 51 10.45 18.97 16.19
C GLY A 51 8.97 18.67 15.90
N ASN A 52 8.10 19.52 16.40
CA ASN A 52 6.65 19.39 16.60
C ASN A 52 5.76 19.05 15.38
N TRP A 53 6.30 18.83 14.19
CA TRP A 53 5.56 18.43 12.99
C TRP A 53 5.46 16.91 12.80
N HIS A 54 6.16 16.10 13.60
CA HIS A 54 6.22 14.64 13.50
C HIS A 54 5.18 13.93 14.40
N ASN A 55 4.12 14.63 14.81
CA ASN A 55 3.08 14.05 15.67
C ASN A 55 1.81 13.65 14.88
N ARG A 56 1.84 13.71 13.55
CA ARG A 56 0.73 13.23 12.72
C ARG A 56 0.91 11.76 12.42
N LEU A 57 -0.16 10.99 12.57
CA LEU A 57 -0.19 9.60 12.12
C LEU A 57 0.03 9.54 10.61
N ARG A 58 0.86 8.62 10.17
CA ARG A 58 1.14 8.35 8.76
C ARG A 58 0.49 7.03 8.39
N ILE A 59 -0.57 7.09 7.60
CA ILE A 59 -1.43 5.95 7.32
C ILE A 59 -1.37 5.60 5.83
N GLY A 60 -0.96 4.36 5.54
CA GLY A 60 -1.09 3.77 4.21
C GLY A 60 -2.51 3.28 3.98
N ILE A 61 -3.02 3.44 2.78
CA ILE A 61 -4.30 2.90 2.34
C ILE A 61 -4.05 2.04 1.12
N MET A 62 -4.20 0.74 1.24
CA MET A 62 -4.10 -0.18 0.12
C MET A 62 -5.49 -0.62 -0.31
N GLY A 63 -6.02 0.06 -1.35
CA GLY A 63 -7.29 -0.30 -1.98
C GLY A 63 -7.11 -1.40 -3.01
N GLY A 64 -8.03 -2.34 -3.07
CA GLY A 64 -7.96 -3.40 -4.07
C GLY A 64 -9.17 -4.33 -4.07
N THR A 65 -9.37 -5.03 -5.18
CA THR A 65 -10.42 -6.07 -5.21
C THR A 65 -10.06 -7.23 -4.28
N PHE A 66 -8.76 -7.56 -4.15
CA PHE A 66 -8.24 -8.69 -3.37
C PHE A 66 -8.99 -10.00 -3.67
N ASP A 67 -8.95 -10.43 -4.91
CA ASP A 67 -9.66 -11.61 -5.40
C ASP A 67 -8.72 -12.65 -6.08
N PRO A 68 -7.92 -13.35 -5.25
CA PRO A 68 -7.68 -13.16 -3.82
C PRO A 68 -6.59 -12.12 -3.50
N ILE A 69 -6.46 -11.79 -2.22
CA ILE A 69 -5.23 -11.18 -1.68
C ILE A 69 -4.07 -12.18 -1.81
N HIS A 70 -2.86 -11.68 -2.04
CA HIS A 70 -1.67 -12.53 -2.22
C HIS A 70 -0.40 -11.84 -1.69
N ASN A 71 0.70 -12.57 -1.59
CA ASN A 71 1.97 -12.08 -1.03
C ASN A 71 2.46 -10.78 -1.67
N GLY A 72 2.26 -10.57 -2.97
CA GLY A 72 2.64 -9.32 -3.64
C GLY A 72 1.98 -8.08 -3.03
N HIS A 73 0.72 -8.18 -2.55
CA HIS A 73 0.08 -7.08 -1.82
C HIS A 73 0.72 -6.85 -0.46
N LEU A 74 1.02 -7.92 0.29
CA LEU A 74 1.58 -7.83 1.63
C LEU A 74 3.02 -7.29 1.61
N VAL A 75 3.82 -7.73 0.66
CA VAL A 75 5.21 -7.25 0.47
C VAL A 75 5.19 -5.77 0.09
N ALA A 76 4.39 -5.39 -0.91
CA ALA A 76 4.25 -3.99 -1.31
C ALA A 76 3.83 -3.08 -0.13
N ALA A 77 2.85 -3.51 0.67
CA ALA A 77 2.42 -2.78 1.85
C ALA A 77 3.53 -2.66 2.89
N SER A 78 4.30 -3.74 3.12
CA SER A 78 5.42 -3.74 4.07
C SER A 78 6.54 -2.81 3.63
N GLU A 79 6.93 -2.83 2.36
CA GLU A 79 7.98 -1.99 1.82
C GLU A 79 7.60 -0.51 1.86
N VAL A 80 6.38 -0.17 1.42
CA VAL A 80 5.88 1.20 1.51
C VAL A 80 5.81 1.66 2.96
N SER A 81 5.34 0.80 3.88
CA SER A 81 5.30 1.10 5.30
C SER A 81 6.69 1.43 5.86
N TRP A 82 7.70 0.70 5.41
CA TRP A 82 9.09 0.94 5.84
C TRP A 82 9.68 2.20 5.22
N VAL A 83 9.52 2.40 3.90
CA VAL A 83 10.11 3.53 3.16
C VAL A 83 9.52 4.87 3.62
N TYR A 84 8.20 4.90 3.88
CA TYR A 84 7.49 6.12 4.28
C TYR A 84 7.28 6.23 5.79
N ASP A 85 7.87 5.33 6.60
CA ASP A 85 7.73 5.31 8.07
C ASP A 85 6.26 5.39 8.49
N LEU A 86 5.41 4.52 7.88
CA LEU A 86 3.99 4.51 8.17
C LEU A 86 3.72 3.87 9.54
N ASP A 87 2.81 4.45 10.29
CA ASP A 87 2.35 3.91 11.56
C ASP A 87 1.42 2.70 11.36
N GLU A 88 0.59 2.77 10.31
CA GLU A 88 -0.42 1.76 9.99
C GLU A 88 -0.61 1.65 8.46
N VAL A 89 -0.98 0.48 7.97
CA VAL A 89 -1.50 0.28 6.61
C VAL A 89 -2.88 -0.35 6.68
N ILE A 90 -3.87 0.38 6.19
CA ILE A 90 -5.27 -0.05 6.12
C ILE A 90 -5.53 -0.69 4.76
N PHE A 91 -5.83 -1.98 4.75
CA PHE A 91 -6.30 -2.67 3.56
C PHE A 91 -7.80 -2.41 3.39
N VAL A 92 -8.21 -2.00 2.20
CA VAL A 92 -9.61 -1.68 1.89
C VAL A 92 -10.09 -2.56 0.73
N PRO A 93 -10.67 -3.74 1.03
CA PRO A 93 -11.29 -4.57 0.00
C PRO A 93 -12.45 -3.83 -0.65
N THR A 94 -12.40 -3.66 -1.97
CA THR A 94 -13.44 -2.99 -2.75
C THR A 94 -14.77 -3.72 -2.62
N GLY A 95 -15.84 -3.04 -2.29
CA GLY A 95 -17.19 -3.61 -2.23
C GLY A 95 -17.64 -4.07 -3.62
N ARG A 96 -17.99 -3.13 -4.49
CA ARG A 96 -18.39 -3.36 -5.87
C ARG A 96 -17.47 -2.61 -6.83
N PRO A 97 -16.41 -3.27 -7.38
CA PRO A 97 -15.40 -2.60 -8.20
C PRO A 97 -15.95 -2.11 -9.54
N VAL A 98 -15.75 -0.83 -9.85
CA VAL A 98 -16.25 -0.18 -11.07
C VAL A 98 -15.70 -0.81 -12.35
N PHE A 99 -14.41 -1.20 -12.34
CA PHE A 99 -13.74 -1.77 -13.53
C PHE A 99 -14.00 -3.27 -13.75
N LYS A 100 -14.83 -3.90 -12.92
CA LYS A 100 -15.12 -5.34 -12.96
C LYS A 100 -16.62 -5.65 -12.92
N LEU A 101 -17.48 -4.70 -13.30
CA LEU A 101 -18.93 -4.87 -13.25
C LEU A 101 -19.43 -6.06 -14.09
N ASP A 102 -18.75 -6.34 -15.19
CA ASP A 102 -19.07 -7.43 -16.13
C ASP A 102 -18.29 -8.73 -15.84
N LYS A 103 -17.46 -8.76 -14.79
CA LYS A 103 -16.67 -9.93 -14.43
C LYS A 103 -17.24 -10.58 -13.16
N LYS A 104 -17.15 -11.93 -13.12
CA LYS A 104 -17.46 -12.67 -11.90
C LYS A 104 -16.36 -12.37 -10.88
N VAL A 105 -16.72 -11.69 -9.81
CA VAL A 105 -15.87 -11.38 -8.65
C VAL A 105 -16.40 -12.15 -7.46
N THR A 106 -15.50 -12.70 -6.64
CA THR A 106 -15.84 -13.37 -5.38
C THR A 106 -16.62 -12.41 -4.47
N ASN A 107 -17.51 -12.94 -3.65
CA ASN A 107 -18.30 -12.16 -2.70
C ASN A 107 -17.40 -11.24 -1.86
N ALA A 108 -17.86 -10.02 -1.59
CA ALA A 108 -17.08 -9.02 -0.86
C ALA A 108 -16.73 -9.49 0.57
N GLU A 109 -17.63 -10.19 1.24
CA GLU A 109 -17.38 -10.74 2.58
C GLU A 109 -16.26 -11.79 2.58
N ASP A 110 -16.26 -12.68 1.58
CA ASP A 110 -15.21 -13.70 1.47
C ASP A 110 -13.85 -13.05 1.21
N ARG A 111 -13.79 -12.02 0.35
CA ARG A 111 -12.57 -11.27 0.06
C ARG A 111 -12.08 -10.49 1.27
N TYR A 112 -13.01 -9.92 2.06
CA TYR A 112 -12.71 -9.29 3.33
C TYR A 112 -12.09 -10.28 4.32
N LEU A 113 -12.70 -11.44 4.52
CA LEU A 113 -12.20 -12.47 5.43
C LEU A 113 -10.83 -12.98 5.01
N MET A 114 -10.62 -13.24 3.72
CA MET A 114 -9.28 -13.60 3.20
C MET A 114 -8.25 -12.52 3.50
N THR A 115 -8.63 -11.24 3.37
CA THR A 115 -7.73 -10.11 3.65
C THR A 115 -7.39 -10.03 5.14
N VAL A 116 -8.37 -10.19 6.02
CA VAL A 116 -8.17 -10.23 7.48
C VAL A 116 -7.20 -11.34 7.87
N ILE A 117 -7.40 -12.55 7.35
CA ILE A 117 -6.50 -13.69 7.63
C ILE A 117 -5.08 -13.42 7.15
N ALA A 118 -4.94 -12.91 5.94
CA ALA A 118 -3.63 -12.66 5.33
C ALA A 118 -2.83 -11.57 6.04
N THR A 119 -3.50 -10.57 6.61
CA THR A 119 -2.86 -9.42 7.27
C THR A 119 -2.61 -9.64 8.76
N ALA A 120 -3.23 -10.65 9.38
CA ALA A 120 -3.26 -10.85 10.83
C ALA A 120 -1.88 -10.98 11.50
N SER A 121 -0.85 -11.40 10.78
CA SER A 121 0.51 -11.58 11.33
C SER A 121 1.31 -10.28 11.46
N ASN A 122 0.87 -9.18 10.82
CA ASN A 122 1.57 -7.90 10.87
C ASN A 122 0.79 -6.90 11.73
N PRO A 123 1.33 -6.46 12.89
CA PRO A 123 0.61 -5.57 13.81
C PRO A 123 0.36 -4.16 13.25
N LYS A 124 1.02 -3.77 12.16
CA LYS A 124 0.78 -2.50 11.47
C LYS A 124 -0.33 -2.61 10.40
N PHE A 125 -0.85 -3.81 10.11
CA PHE A 125 -1.86 -4.01 9.09
C PHE A 125 -3.24 -4.16 9.70
N THR A 126 -4.17 -3.39 9.18
CA THR A 126 -5.60 -3.47 9.52
C THR A 126 -6.44 -3.62 8.26
N VAL A 127 -7.70 -3.98 8.42
CA VAL A 127 -8.63 -4.13 7.30
C VAL A 127 -9.88 -3.33 7.58
N SER A 128 -10.24 -2.45 6.65
CA SER A 128 -11.43 -1.61 6.75
C SER A 128 -12.57 -2.13 5.87
N ARG A 129 -13.79 -1.98 6.35
CA ARG A 129 -15.02 -2.33 5.65
C ARG A 129 -15.68 -1.18 4.90
N VAL A 130 -15.08 0.01 4.92
CA VAL A 130 -15.73 1.23 4.41
C VAL A 130 -16.32 1.09 3.00
N ASP A 131 -15.66 0.35 2.12
CA ASP A 131 -16.13 0.12 0.76
C ASP A 131 -17.17 -0.99 0.64
N ILE A 132 -17.13 -1.97 1.53
CA ILE A 132 -18.09 -3.08 1.58
C ILE A 132 -19.43 -2.60 2.13
N ASP A 133 -19.37 -1.80 3.19
CA ASP A 133 -20.56 -1.30 3.89
C ASP A 133 -21.22 -0.13 3.15
N ARG A 134 -20.49 0.53 2.21
CA ARG A 134 -21.05 1.58 1.36
C ARG A 134 -21.89 0.98 0.26
N PRO A 135 -23.17 1.39 0.10
CA PRO A 135 -24.02 0.93 -1.00
C PRO A 135 -23.52 1.45 -2.34
N GLY A 136 -23.66 0.61 -3.38
CA GLY A 136 -23.36 0.99 -4.75
C GLY A 136 -21.95 0.67 -5.20
N VAL A 137 -21.49 1.37 -6.24
CA VAL A 137 -20.17 1.16 -6.87
C VAL A 137 -19.11 1.89 -6.06
N THR A 138 -17.96 1.24 -5.88
CA THR A 138 -16.84 1.78 -5.12
C THR A 138 -15.94 2.63 -6.01
N TYR A 139 -15.66 3.86 -5.58
CA TYR A 139 -14.69 4.76 -6.20
C TYR A 139 -13.61 5.15 -5.18
N THR A 140 -12.37 5.24 -5.62
CA THR A 140 -11.23 5.60 -4.76
C THR A 140 -11.41 6.91 -4.02
N ILE A 141 -12.01 7.93 -4.67
CA ILE A 141 -12.26 9.22 -4.02
C ILE A 141 -13.18 9.10 -2.80
N ASP A 142 -14.17 8.22 -2.87
CA ASP A 142 -15.13 8.01 -1.79
C ASP A 142 -14.45 7.24 -0.63
N THR A 143 -13.60 6.26 -0.95
CA THR A 143 -12.74 5.58 0.03
C THR A 143 -11.83 6.55 0.77
N LEU A 144 -11.14 7.43 0.03
CA LEU A 144 -10.25 8.43 0.62
C LEU A 144 -10.99 9.43 1.52
N ARG A 145 -12.20 9.84 1.15
CA ARG A 145 -13.05 10.71 1.98
C ARG A 145 -13.46 10.05 3.28
N ASP A 146 -13.85 8.78 3.23
CA ASP A 146 -14.27 8.05 4.43
C ASP A 146 -13.10 7.80 5.38
N ILE A 147 -11.92 7.44 4.86
CA ILE A 147 -10.72 7.30 5.69
C ILE A 147 -10.27 8.65 6.23
N ARG A 148 -10.32 9.74 5.43
CA ARG A 148 -10.02 11.10 5.90
C ARG A 148 -10.97 11.53 7.03
N ALA A 149 -12.24 11.17 6.96
CA ALA A 149 -13.20 11.47 8.02
C ALA A 149 -12.90 10.73 9.33
N GLN A 150 -12.36 9.50 9.25
CA GLN A 150 -11.92 8.72 10.41
C GLN A 150 -10.60 9.23 11.00
N TYR A 151 -9.71 9.75 10.16
CA TYR A 151 -8.37 10.21 10.53
C TYR A 151 -8.12 11.64 10.02
N PRO A 152 -8.80 12.66 10.59
CA PRO A 152 -8.80 14.03 10.04
C PRO A 152 -7.42 14.68 10.00
N ASP A 153 -6.55 14.35 10.95
CA ASP A 153 -5.22 14.95 11.11
C ASP A 153 -4.08 14.07 10.56
N ALA A 154 -4.38 12.85 10.07
CA ALA A 154 -3.36 11.93 9.57
C ALA A 154 -2.81 12.37 8.20
N GLU A 155 -1.56 12.02 7.94
CA GLU A 155 -0.98 12.04 6.59
C GLU A 155 -1.32 10.72 5.90
N LEU A 156 -2.07 10.78 4.79
CA LEU A 156 -2.58 9.59 4.09
C LEU A 156 -1.75 9.28 2.85
N PHE A 157 -1.44 8.00 2.65
CA PHE A 157 -0.68 7.47 1.52
C PHE A 157 -1.49 6.40 0.81
N PHE A 158 -1.99 6.67 -0.39
CA PHE A 158 -2.72 5.69 -1.19
C PHE A 158 -1.76 4.83 -2.00
N ILE A 159 -1.72 3.54 -1.70
CA ILE A 159 -0.80 2.56 -2.28
C ILE A 159 -1.53 1.80 -3.39
N THR A 160 -1.00 1.85 -4.61
CA THR A 160 -1.62 1.18 -5.76
C THR A 160 -0.57 0.73 -6.79
N GLY A 161 -0.94 -0.15 -7.71
CA GLY A 161 -0.05 -0.58 -8.79
C GLY A 161 0.25 0.55 -9.78
N ALA A 162 1.43 0.54 -10.38
CA ALA A 162 1.83 1.54 -11.37
C ALA A 162 0.93 1.55 -12.62
N ASP A 163 0.38 0.39 -13.00
CA ASP A 163 -0.62 0.24 -14.04
C ASP A 163 -1.91 1.04 -13.74
N ALA A 164 -2.36 1.01 -12.50
CA ALA A 164 -3.54 1.77 -12.07
C ALA A 164 -3.27 3.28 -12.03
N VAL A 165 -2.04 3.69 -11.66
CA VAL A 165 -1.64 5.12 -11.67
C VAL A 165 -1.61 5.68 -13.08
N ALA A 166 -1.23 4.89 -14.08
CA ALA A 166 -1.24 5.33 -15.48
C ALA A 166 -2.65 5.76 -15.96
N GLU A 167 -3.69 5.22 -15.36
CA GLU A 167 -5.09 5.52 -15.68
C GLU A 167 -5.77 6.48 -14.68
N ILE A 168 -5.03 6.98 -13.69
CA ILE A 168 -5.59 7.75 -12.56
C ILE A 168 -6.40 8.97 -12.99
N MET A 169 -6.02 9.61 -14.10
CA MET A 169 -6.74 10.79 -14.64
C MET A 169 -8.14 10.45 -15.16
N GLN A 170 -8.44 9.15 -15.37
CA GLN A 170 -9.78 8.66 -15.77
C GLN A 170 -10.65 8.33 -14.56
N TRP A 171 -10.10 8.39 -13.36
CA TRP A 171 -10.83 8.06 -12.15
C TRP A 171 -11.79 9.20 -11.77
N LYS A 172 -12.88 8.83 -11.11
CA LYS A 172 -13.88 9.79 -10.63
C LYS A 172 -13.22 10.84 -9.73
N ASP A 173 -13.42 12.12 -10.03
CA ASP A 173 -12.89 13.26 -9.24
C ASP A 173 -11.37 13.21 -9.02
N ALA A 174 -10.58 12.73 -10.00
CA ALA A 174 -9.13 12.55 -9.89
C ALA A 174 -8.42 13.79 -9.32
N ASN A 175 -8.80 14.99 -9.76
CA ASN A 175 -8.18 16.24 -9.31
C ASN A 175 -8.34 16.48 -7.79
N LYS A 176 -9.40 15.95 -7.17
CA LYS A 176 -9.64 16.11 -5.73
C LYS A 176 -8.94 15.08 -4.88
N MET A 177 -8.46 13.98 -5.46
CA MET A 177 -7.81 12.91 -4.71
C MET A 177 -6.46 13.36 -4.15
N TRP A 178 -5.74 14.25 -4.88
CA TRP A 178 -4.46 14.80 -4.46
C TRP A 178 -4.54 15.67 -3.21
N GLU A 179 -5.70 16.24 -2.93
CA GLU A 179 -5.96 17.01 -1.70
C GLU A 179 -6.15 16.12 -0.49
N LEU A 180 -6.46 14.84 -0.70
CA LEU A 180 -6.79 13.90 0.37
C LEU A 180 -5.61 12.99 0.76
N ALA A 181 -4.76 12.60 -0.18
CA ALA A 181 -3.68 11.64 0.05
C ALA A 181 -2.51 11.82 -0.92
N HIS A 182 -1.31 11.41 -0.48
CA HIS A 182 -0.18 11.13 -1.36
C HIS A 182 -0.42 9.81 -2.10
N PHE A 183 0.02 9.71 -3.35
CA PHE A 183 -0.13 8.49 -4.14
C PHE A 183 1.21 7.79 -4.30
N VAL A 184 1.27 6.53 -3.90
CA VAL A 184 2.46 5.68 -3.98
C VAL A 184 2.20 4.58 -5.01
N ALA A 185 2.91 4.64 -6.13
CA ALA A 185 2.88 3.60 -7.15
C ALA A 185 3.88 2.49 -6.80
N VAL A 186 3.42 1.25 -6.82
CA VAL A 186 4.30 0.08 -6.67
C VAL A 186 4.40 -0.67 -7.99
N THR A 187 5.63 -0.98 -8.40
CA THR A 187 5.89 -1.76 -9.61
C THR A 187 6.14 -3.22 -9.25
N ARG A 188 5.87 -4.11 -10.19
CA ARG A 188 6.28 -5.52 -10.09
C ARG A 188 7.52 -5.73 -10.95
N PRO A 189 8.48 -6.57 -10.54
CA PRO A 189 9.59 -6.94 -11.41
C PRO A 189 9.07 -7.53 -12.72
N GLY A 190 9.52 -6.99 -13.85
CA GLY A 190 9.16 -7.49 -15.18
C GLY A 190 7.93 -6.83 -15.84
N TYR A 191 7.40 -5.73 -15.29
CA TYR A 191 6.34 -4.92 -15.92
C TYR A 191 6.79 -3.47 -16.03
#